data_78048d8013906445376f5a01e294098c
#
_entry.id   78048d8013906445376f5a01e294098c
#
_cell.length_a   1.000
_cell.length_b   1.000
_cell.length_c   1.000
_cell.angle_alpha   90.00
_cell.angle_beta   90.00
_cell.angle_gamma   90.00
#
_symmetry.space_group_name_H-M   'P 1'
#
loop_
_entity.id
_entity.type
_entity.pdbx_description
1 polymer ?
#
loop_
_entity_poly.entity_id
_entity_poly.type
_entity_poly.pdbx_seq_one_letter_code
_entity_poly.pdbx_strand_id
1 'polypeptide(L)'
;MSTFYEDNMNIKKINGFTLQQVSRDVWAIDEFGIDIMYLIIGTERALLIDTGIGIGNIRSVVETMTHLPYDVVNTHHHYDHVGGNGCFSMVYAHKKAIPVIQEQNNLQSRKEFFRSQEARPEYNYEASLEFDASIIGDFEMKGIEEGFVFHLGNRDLEVLDTPGHTKDGICLLDRK
;
A
#
# COMPACT_ATOMS: atom_id res chain seq x y z
N MET A 1 -9.67 38.47 6.90
CA MET A 1 -10.18 37.35 7.67
C MET A 1 -10.17 36.13 6.75
N SER A 2 -9.50 35.09 7.17
CA SER A 2 -9.49 33.71 6.63
C SER A 2 -8.99 33.56 5.19
N THR A 3 -7.70 33.63 5.01
CA THR A 3 -6.96 32.94 3.93
C THR A 3 -6.24 31.75 4.55
N PHE A 4 -6.98 30.68 4.84
CA PHE A 4 -6.40 29.43 5.27
C PHE A 4 -6.68 28.37 4.19
N TYR A 5 -5.58 27.80 3.66
CA TYR A 5 -5.49 26.57 2.86
C TYR A 5 -6.03 26.63 1.41
N GLU A 6 -5.40 27.43 0.57
CA GLU A 6 -5.05 26.97 -0.77
C GLU A 6 -3.59 26.46 -0.73
N ASP A 7 -3.31 25.45 0.04
CA ASP A 7 -2.09 24.70 -0.14
C ASP A 7 -2.22 23.98 -1.48
N ASN A 8 -1.34 24.32 -2.42
CA ASN A 8 -1.12 23.61 -3.67
C ASN A 8 -0.78 22.15 -3.35
N MET A 9 -1.81 21.33 -3.14
CA MET A 9 -1.66 19.90 -2.96
C MET A 9 -1.01 19.38 -4.23
N ASN A 10 0.23 18.91 -4.12
CA ASN A 10 0.96 18.36 -5.25
C ASN A 10 0.30 17.02 -5.63
N ILE A 11 -0.50 17.06 -6.69
CA ILE A 11 -1.22 15.89 -7.22
C ILE A 11 -0.50 15.44 -8.49
N LYS A 12 -0.24 14.14 -8.60
CA LYS A 12 0.35 13.48 -9.76
C LYS A 12 -0.52 12.33 -10.20
N LYS A 13 -0.49 12.01 -11.49
CA LYS A 13 -1.03 10.75 -12.02
C LYS A 13 0.11 9.92 -12.61
N ILE A 14 0.25 8.69 -12.16
CA ILE A 14 1.28 7.74 -12.61
C ILE A 14 0.60 6.40 -12.84
N ASN A 15 0.63 5.89 -14.08
CA ASN A 15 0.09 4.59 -14.45
C ASN A 15 -1.37 4.34 -13.99
N GLY A 16 -2.20 5.39 -14.04
CA GLY A 16 -3.59 5.34 -13.62
C GLY A 16 -3.83 5.67 -12.13
N PHE A 17 -2.82 5.52 -11.27
CA PHE A 17 -2.93 5.90 -9.86
C PHE A 17 -2.92 7.42 -9.69
N THR A 18 -3.68 7.91 -8.72
CA THR A 18 -3.64 9.32 -8.32
C THR A 18 -2.83 9.46 -7.03
N LEU A 19 -1.77 10.25 -7.07
CA LEU A 19 -0.89 10.49 -5.95
C LEU A 19 -1.12 11.90 -5.42
N GLN A 20 -1.27 12.03 -4.11
CA GLN A 20 -1.39 13.30 -3.42
C GLN A 20 -0.32 13.40 -2.33
N GLN A 21 0.45 14.48 -2.35
CA GLN A 21 1.38 14.75 -1.28
C GLN A 21 0.60 15.25 -0.04
N VAL A 22 0.58 14.44 1.02
CA VAL A 22 -0.18 14.72 2.26
C VAL A 22 0.67 15.39 3.33
N SER A 23 1.99 15.21 3.26
CA SER A 23 2.97 15.97 4.04
C SER A 23 4.34 15.90 3.36
N ARG A 24 5.35 16.57 3.93
CA ARG A 24 6.71 16.51 3.38
C ARG A 24 7.17 15.04 3.30
N ASP A 25 7.52 14.62 2.08
CA ASP A 25 8.03 13.28 1.77
C ASP A 25 7.06 12.13 2.12
N VAL A 26 5.73 12.43 2.22
CA VAL A 26 4.66 11.46 2.41
C VAL A 26 3.61 11.63 1.32
N TRP A 27 3.33 10.55 0.60
CA TRP A 27 2.39 10.49 -0.50
C TRP A 27 1.28 9.49 -0.23
N ALA A 28 0.03 9.92 -0.35
CA ALA A 28 -1.11 9.02 -0.49
C ALA A 28 -1.21 8.60 -1.96
N ILE A 29 -1.42 7.33 -2.21
CA ILE A 29 -1.54 6.72 -3.53
C ILE A 29 -2.92 6.09 -3.61
N ASP A 30 -3.80 6.73 -4.34
CA ASP A 30 -5.17 6.24 -4.57
C ASP A 30 -5.19 5.26 -5.73
N GLU A 31 -5.67 4.05 -5.49
CA GLU A 31 -5.93 3.01 -6.47
C GLU A 31 -7.39 3.10 -6.93
N PHE A 32 -7.65 3.99 -7.89
CA PHE A 32 -8.95 4.13 -8.58
C PHE A 32 -10.16 4.42 -7.67
N GLY A 33 -9.95 5.04 -6.51
CA GLY A 33 -10.99 5.34 -5.54
C GLY A 33 -11.38 4.15 -4.65
N ILE A 34 -10.65 3.04 -4.68
CA ILE A 34 -10.95 1.82 -3.93
C ILE A 34 -10.18 1.78 -2.63
N ASP A 35 -8.86 1.97 -2.72
CA ASP A 35 -7.97 1.93 -1.58
C ASP A 35 -6.88 3.00 -1.66
N ILE A 36 -6.31 3.32 -0.51
CA ILE A 36 -5.25 4.33 -0.39
C ILE A 36 -4.03 3.70 0.29
N MET A 37 -2.96 3.61 -0.47
CA MET A 37 -1.64 3.24 0.00
C MET A 37 -0.85 4.49 0.37
N TYR A 38 0.24 4.32 1.13
CA TYR A 38 1.13 5.43 1.47
C TYR A 38 2.57 5.11 1.09
N LEU A 39 3.25 6.07 0.45
CA LEU A 39 4.69 6.02 0.22
C LEU A 39 5.37 7.08 1.09
N ILE A 40 6.25 6.64 1.98
CA ILE A 40 7.03 7.50 2.86
C ILE A 40 8.48 7.45 2.40
N ILE A 41 9.04 8.59 2.04
CA ILE A 41 10.40 8.70 1.50
C ILE A 41 11.31 9.31 2.57
N GLY A 42 12.32 8.57 3.00
CA GLY A 42 13.36 9.05 3.88
C GLY A 42 14.58 9.57 3.11
N THR A 43 15.71 9.67 3.80
CA THR A 43 16.99 10.07 3.17
C THR A 43 17.82 8.88 2.68
N GLU A 44 17.59 7.69 3.22
CA GLU A 44 18.35 6.48 2.89
C GLU A 44 17.48 5.37 2.31
N ARG A 45 16.22 5.31 2.73
CA ARG A 45 15.25 4.31 2.30
C ARG A 45 13.86 4.94 2.18
N ALA A 46 12.96 4.21 1.53
CA ALA A 46 11.53 4.52 1.53
C ALA A 46 10.72 3.33 2.10
N LEU A 47 9.48 3.56 2.45
CA LEU A 47 8.53 2.55 2.89
C LEU A 47 7.21 2.72 2.13
N LEU A 48 6.79 1.64 1.46
CA LEU A 48 5.43 1.52 0.94
C LEU A 48 4.57 0.83 1.99
N ILE A 49 3.45 1.45 2.33
CA ILE A 49 2.45 0.92 3.26
C ILE A 49 1.24 0.51 2.45
N ASP A 50 0.92 -0.77 2.49
CA ASP A 50 -0.07 -1.48 1.69
C ASP A 50 0.23 -1.50 0.18
N THR A 51 -0.46 -2.36 -0.54
CA THR A 51 -0.20 -2.63 -1.96
C THR A 51 -1.47 -2.55 -2.82
N GLY A 52 -2.59 -2.12 -2.22
CA GLY A 52 -3.87 -2.01 -2.88
C GLY A 52 -4.50 -3.36 -3.23
N ILE A 53 -5.53 -3.34 -4.07
CA ILE A 53 -6.19 -4.55 -4.55
C ILE A 53 -5.42 -5.25 -5.69
N GLY A 54 -4.38 -4.58 -6.21
CA GLY A 54 -3.51 -5.12 -7.25
C GLY A 54 -4.15 -5.12 -8.63
N ILE A 55 -4.86 -4.07 -8.98
CA ILE A 55 -5.34 -3.83 -10.34
C ILE A 55 -4.19 -3.34 -11.21
N GLY A 56 -3.44 -2.36 -10.72
CA GLY A 56 -2.30 -1.79 -11.40
C GLY A 56 -0.96 -2.26 -10.83
N ASN A 57 0.13 -1.97 -11.53
CA ASN A 57 1.47 -2.27 -11.05
C ASN A 57 1.96 -1.16 -10.11
N ILE A 58 1.66 -1.31 -8.81
CA ILE A 58 2.08 -0.35 -7.78
C ILE A 58 3.60 -0.22 -7.67
N ARG A 59 4.36 -1.28 -7.95
CA ARG A 59 5.83 -1.23 -7.97
C ARG A 59 6.35 -0.18 -8.95
N SER A 60 5.76 -0.10 -10.14
CA SER A 60 6.16 0.89 -11.15
C SER A 60 5.92 2.33 -10.69
N VAL A 61 4.89 2.54 -9.86
CA VAL A 61 4.61 3.85 -9.24
C VAL A 61 5.71 4.21 -8.24
N VAL A 62 6.04 3.29 -7.33
CA VAL A 62 7.10 3.49 -6.33
C VAL A 62 8.43 3.79 -7.01
N GLU A 63 8.83 3.00 -8.02
CA GLU A 63 10.10 3.17 -8.74
C GLU A 63 10.16 4.46 -9.58
N THR A 64 9.00 5.04 -9.93
CA THR A 64 8.93 6.38 -10.54
C THR A 64 9.11 7.48 -9.50
N MET A 65 8.67 7.25 -8.27
CA MET A 65 8.67 8.25 -7.20
C MET A 65 10.00 8.32 -6.44
N THR A 66 10.74 7.21 -6.36
CA THR A 66 12.03 7.15 -5.66
C THR A 66 12.97 6.15 -6.28
N HIS A 67 14.28 6.44 -6.23
CA HIS A 67 15.35 5.50 -6.58
C HIS A 67 16.05 4.92 -5.34
N LEU A 68 15.59 5.28 -4.14
CA LEU A 68 16.09 4.71 -2.91
C LEU A 68 15.65 3.24 -2.78
N PRO A 69 16.44 2.41 -2.09
CA PRO A 69 15.94 1.10 -1.67
C PRO A 69 14.71 1.31 -0.77
N TYR A 70 13.74 0.41 -0.89
CA TYR A 70 12.51 0.52 -0.13
C TYR A 70 12.07 -0.83 0.43
N ASP A 71 11.30 -0.75 1.50
CA ASP A 71 10.59 -1.87 2.08
C ASP A 71 9.08 -1.73 1.80
N VAL A 72 8.36 -2.85 1.88
CA VAL A 72 6.90 -2.91 1.71
C VAL A 72 6.30 -3.56 2.94
N VAL A 73 5.27 -2.95 3.52
CA VAL A 73 4.59 -3.48 4.71
C VAL A 73 3.08 -3.43 4.53
N ASN A 74 2.40 -4.50 4.93
CA ASN A 74 0.94 -4.52 4.98
C ASN A 74 0.45 -4.15 6.39
N THR A 75 -0.56 -3.30 6.46
CA THR A 75 -1.21 -2.92 7.71
C THR A 75 -2.05 -4.06 8.28
N HIS A 76 -2.68 -4.86 7.44
CA HIS A 76 -3.46 -6.06 7.80
C HIS A 76 -3.70 -6.96 6.56
N HIS A 77 -4.41 -8.07 6.74
CA HIS A 77 -4.53 -9.12 5.72
C HIS A 77 -5.61 -8.93 4.66
N HIS A 78 -6.45 -7.90 4.71
CA HIS A 78 -7.56 -7.76 3.74
C HIS A 78 -7.06 -7.52 2.31
N TYR A 79 -7.84 -7.96 1.32
CA TYR A 79 -7.46 -7.98 -0.10
C TYR A 79 -7.11 -6.62 -0.68
N ASP A 80 -7.83 -5.60 -0.28
CA ASP A 80 -7.64 -4.22 -0.68
C ASP A 80 -6.31 -3.63 -0.19
N HIS A 81 -5.63 -4.30 0.74
CA HIS A 81 -4.34 -3.91 1.29
C HIS A 81 -3.17 -4.80 0.84
N VAL A 82 -3.45 -6.03 0.40
CA VAL A 82 -2.41 -7.03 0.09
C VAL A 82 -2.42 -7.51 -1.36
N GLY A 83 -3.37 -7.04 -2.15
CA GLY A 83 -3.60 -7.54 -3.50
C GLY A 83 -2.42 -7.35 -4.45
N GLY A 84 -1.64 -6.29 -4.30
CA GLY A 84 -0.44 -6.01 -5.08
C GLY A 84 0.87 -6.61 -4.54
N ASN A 85 0.83 -7.44 -3.49
CA ASN A 85 2.05 -8.02 -2.89
C ASN A 85 2.91 -8.76 -3.91
N GLY A 86 2.31 -9.44 -4.88
CA GLY A 86 3.03 -10.13 -5.95
C GLY A 86 3.86 -9.23 -6.89
N CYS A 87 3.74 -7.92 -6.80
CA CYS A 87 4.65 -6.99 -7.49
C CYS A 87 6.05 -6.96 -6.86
N PHE A 88 6.22 -7.49 -5.65
CA PHE A 88 7.45 -7.38 -4.85
C PHE A 88 8.02 -8.75 -4.52
N SER A 89 9.33 -8.84 -4.30
CA SER A 89 9.98 -10.08 -3.90
C SER A 89 9.81 -10.40 -2.41
N MET A 90 9.63 -9.37 -1.58
CA MET A 90 9.48 -9.51 -0.13
C MET A 90 8.53 -8.43 0.42
N VAL A 91 7.67 -8.84 1.36
CA VAL A 91 6.71 -7.97 2.04
C VAL A 91 6.71 -8.26 3.54
N TYR A 92 6.72 -7.20 4.34
CA TYR A 92 6.57 -7.29 5.79
C TYR A 92 5.07 -7.29 6.15
N ALA A 93 4.70 -8.09 7.14
CA ALA A 93 3.36 -8.06 7.73
C ALA A 93 3.41 -8.54 9.18
N HIS A 94 2.41 -8.21 9.96
CA HIS A 94 2.28 -8.80 11.30
C HIS A 94 2.27 -10.33 11.20
N LYS A 95 2.96 -11.03 12.09
CA LYS A 95 3.08 -12.50 12.07
C LYS A 95 1.75 -13.23 11.96
N LYS A 96 0.68 -12.69 12.57
CA LYS A 96 -0.67 -13.27 12.49
C LYS A 96 -1.33 -13.10 11.11
N ALA A 97 -0.92 -12.10 10.31
CA ALA A 97 -1.43 -11.87 8.96
C ALA A 97 -0.91 -12.89 7.95
N ILE A 98 0.34 -13.35 8.10
CA ILE A 98 1.05 -14.16 7.11
C ILE A 98 0.27 -15.40 6.68
N PRO A 99 -0.23 -16.27 7.58
CA PRO A 99 -0.95 -17.47 7.16
C PRO A 99 -2.20 -17.14 6.35
N VAL A 100 -2.91 -16.07 6.73
CA VAL A 100 -4.14 -15.64 6.06
C VAL A 100 -3.84 -15.11 4.66
N ILE A 101 -2.82 -14.24 4.54
CA ILE A 101 -2.39 -13.68 3.25
C ILE A 101 -1.96 -14.80 2.30
N GLN A 102 -1.19 -15.77 2.78
CA GLN A 102 -0.72 -16.90 1.96
C GLN A 102 -1.86 -17.79 1.47
N GLU A 103 -2.86 -18.05 2.31
CA GLU A 103 -4.05 -18.81 1.92
C GLU A 103 -4.89 -18.07 0.87
N GLN A 104 -5.02 -16.75 1.02
CA GLN A 104 -5.81 -15.91 0.14
C GLN A 104 -5.10 -15.53 -1.17
N ASN A 105 -3.77 -15.59 -1.23
CA ASN A 105 -3.00 -15.19 -2.42
C ASN A 105 -3.14 -16.19 -3.56
N ASN A 106 -4.34 -16.30 -4.11
CA ASN A 106 -4.64 -17.15 -5.26
C ASN A 106 -5.46 -16.39 -6.31
N LEU A 107 -5.31 -16.83 -7.57
CA LEU A 107 -5.92 -16.16 -8.73
C LEU A 107 -7.46 -16.14 -8.65
N GLN A 108 -8.08 -17.18 -8.13
CA GLN A 108 -9.54 -17.26 -8.06
C GLN A 108 -10.11 -16.23 -7.09
N SER A 109 -9.59 -16.18 -5.88
CA SER A 109 -10.00 -15.24 -4.85
C SER A 109 -9.83 -13.78 -5.31
N ARG A 110 -8.72 -13.48 -6.01
CA ARG A 110 -8.47 -12.13 -6.53
C ARG A 110 -9.46 -11.75 -7.63
N LYS A 111 -9.75 -12.66 -8.55
CA LYS A 111 -10.78 -12.41 -9.59
C LYS A 111 -12.16 -12.19 -9.00
N GLU A 112 -12.52 -12.93 -7.95
CA GLU A 112 -13.80 -12.75 -7.26
C GLU A 112 -13.86 -11.40 -6.55
N PHE A 113 -12.80 -11.02 -5.84
CA PHE A 113 -12.72 -9.72 -5.21
C PHE A 113 -12.80 -8.58 -6.23
N PHE A 114 -12.01 -8.64 -7.29
CA PHE A 114 -12.03 -7.65 -8.37
C PHE A 114 -13.42 -7.47 -8.96
N ARG A 115 -14.11 -8.57 -9.32
CA ARG A 115 -15.48 -8.52 -9.84
C ARG A 115 -16.46 -7.90 -8.84
N SER A 116 -16.27 -8.12 -7.56
CA SER A 116 -17.10 -7.50 -6.53
C SER A 116 -16.95 -5.97 -6.49
N GLN A 117 -15.76 -5.46 -6.82
CA GLN A 117 -15.50 -4.02 -6.90
C GLN A 117 -16.04 -3.40 -8.20
N GLU A 118 -15.93 -4.07 -9.32
CA GLU A 118 -16.51 -3.59 -10.60
C GLU A 118 -18.01 -3.31 -10.52
N ALA A 119 -18.72 -4.02 -9.66
CA ALA A 119 -20.16 -3.82 -9.44
C ALA A 119 -20.50 -2.56 -8.62
N ARG A 120 -19.51 -1.81 -8.14
CA ARG A 120 -19.72 -0.63 -7.29
C ARG A 120 -19.61 0.65 -8.11
N PRO A 121 -20.75 1.34 -8.39
CA PRO A 121 -20.76 2.54 -9.24
C PRO A 121 -20.07 3.75 -8.60
N GLU A 122 -19.82 3.73 -7.29
CA GLU A 122 -19.10 4.78 -6.56
C GLU A 122 -17.60 4.81 -6.88
N TYR A 123 -17.04 3.73 -7.39
CA TYR A 123 -15.66 3.69 -7.82
C TYR A 123 -15.56 4.12 -9.27
N ASN A 124 -14.78 5.16 -9.51
CA ASN A 124 -14.59 5.70 -10.85
C ASN A 124 -13.59 4.85 -11.63
N TYR A 125 -13.98 3.60 -11.92
CA TYR A 125 -13.22 2.74 -12.80
C TYR A 125 -13.17 3.34 -14.20
N GLU A 126 -12.00 3.68 -14.68
CA GLU A 126 -11.79 3.65 -16.10
C GLU A 126 -11.87 2.16 -16.50
N ALA A 127 -12.98 1.77 -17.11
CA ALA A 127 -13.39 0.38 -17.37
C ALA A 127 -12.44 -0.42 -18.30
N SER A 128 -11.24 0.06 -18.54
CA SER A 128 -10.20 -0.53 -19.40
C SER A 128 -9.07 -1.21 -18.65
N LEU A 129 -9.11 -1.26 -17.32
CA LEU A 129 -8.05 -1.91 -16.55
C LEU A 129 -8.26 -3.42 -16.57
N GLU A 130 -7.54 -4.06 -17.48
CA GLU A 130 -7.47 -5.51 -17.51
C GLU A 130 -6.80 -6.02 -16.23
N PHE A 131 -7.43 -7.01 -15.62
CA PHE A 131 -6.87 -7.73 -14.50
C PHE A 131 -5.55 -8.38 -14.91
N ASP A 132 -4.44 -7.89 -14.37
CA ASP A 132 -3.11 -8.43 -14.64
C ASP A 132 -2.80 -9.62 -13.74
N ALA A 133 -2.89 -10.83 -14.30
CA ALA A 133 -2.56 -12.06 -13.58
C ALA A 133 -1.07 -12.15 -13.20
N SER A 134 -0.17 -11.38 -13.85
CA SER A 134 1.26 -11.38 -13.54
C SER A 134 1.59 -10.73 -12.19
N ILE A 135 0.66 -9.93 -11.65
CA ILE A 135 0.77 -9.35 -10.30
C ILE A 135 0.66 -10.43 -9.21
N ILE A 136 0.18 -11.62 -9.56
CA ILE A 136 0.16 -12.78 -8.66
C ILE A 136 1.49 -13.51 -8.80
N GLY A 137 2.53 -12.91 -8.27
CA GLY A 137 3.85 -13.53 -8.17
C GLY A 137 4.05 -14.25 -6.85
N ASP A 138 5.05 -15.13 -6.81
CA ASP A 138 5.58 -15.64 -5.55
C ASP A 138 6.35 -14.51 -4.85
N PHE A 139 6.11 -14.33 -3.56
CA PHE A 139 6.83 -13.37 -2.73
C PHE A 139 7.11 -13.95 -1.35
N GLU A 140 8.22 -13.51 -0.77
CA GLU A 140 8.55 -13.85 0.60
C GLU A 140 7.82 -12.93 1.57
N MET A 141 7.41 -13.47 2.72
CA MET A 141 6.82 -12.68 3.80
C MET A 141 7.70 -12.69 5.03
N LYS A 142 7.95 -11.50 5.57
CA LYS A 142 8.70 -11.32 6.81
C LYS A 142 7.78 -10.86 7.93
N GLY A 143 7.67 -11.69 8.97
CA GLY A 143 6.82 -11.42 10.12
C GLY A 143 7.42 -10.37 11.05
N ILE A 144 6.62 -9.36 11.39
CA ILE A 144 6.93 -8.31 12.35
C ILE A 144 5.89 -8.30 13.47
N GLU A 145 6.19 -7.61 14.57
CA GLU A 145 5.35 -7.41 15.73
C GLU A 145 5.58 -6.00 16.31
N GLU A 146 4.79 -5.64 17.29
CA GLU A 146 4.94 -4.37 18.02
C GLU A 146 6.39 -4.08 18.41
N GLY A 147 6.81 -2.83 18.22
CA GLY A 147 8.16 -2.37 18.50
C GLY A 147 9.17 -2.60 17.36
N PHE A 148 8.78 -3.26 16.26
CA PHE A 148 9.63 -3.29 15.07
C PHE A 148 9.76 -1.89 14.47
N VAL A 149 10.96 -1.51 14.01
CA VAL A 149 11.22 -0.16 13.48
C VAL A 149 11.75 -0.24 12.06
N PHE A 150 11.14 0.51 11.16
CA PHE A 150 11.67 0.79 9.82
C PHE A 150 12.51 2.07 9.88
N HIS A 151 13.82 1.94 9.64
CA HIS A 151 14.75 3.07 9.62
C HIS A 151 14.87 3.62 8.19
N LEU A 152 14.44 4.86 7.97
CA LEU A 152 14.47 5.49 6.65
C LEU A 152 15.59 6.55 6.51
N GLY A 153 16.50 6.63 7.49
CA GLY A 153 17.58 7.60 7.60
C GLY A 153 17.18 8.77 8.50
N ASN A 154 16.46 9.74 7.97
CA ASN A 154 16.04 10.92 8.74
C ASN A 154 14.73 10.75 9.52
N ARG A 155 14.13 9.57 9.50
CA ARG A 155 12.89 9.23 10.24
C ARG A 155 12.79 7.74 10.49
N ASP A 156 12.16 7.40 11.58
CA ASP A 156 11.90 6.04 12.03
C ASP A 156 10.39 5.82 12.14
N LEU A 157 9.93 4.69 11.63
CA LEU A 157 8.52 4.28 11.69
C LEU A 157 8.41 3.05 12.58
N GLU A 158 7.83 3.22 13.77
CA GLU A 158 7.63 2.15 14.74
C GLU A 158 6.28 1.47 14.53
N VAL A 159 6.29 0.14 14.52
CA VAL A 159 5.09 -0.69 14.43
C VAL A 159 4.39 -0.72 15.80
N LEU A 160 3.11 -0.41 15.81
CA LEU A 160 2.22 -0.56 16.94
C LEU A 160 1.14 -1.57 16.61
N ASP A 161 0.90 -2.54 17.48
CA ASP A 161 -0.24 -3.46 17.36
C ASP A 161 -1.54 -2.71 17.64
N THR A 162 -2.44 -2.72 16.68
CA THR A 162 -3.75 -2.05 16.78
C THR A 162 -4.89 -3.00 16.40
N PRO A 163 -5.04 -4.12 17.13
CA PRO A 163 -6.11 -5.06 16.84
C PRO A 163 -7.48 -4.43 17.07
N GLY A 164 -8.41 -4.72 16.16
CA GLY A 164 -9.78 -4.19 16.22
C GLY A 164 -10.53 -4.62 14.98
N HIS A 165 -10.34 -3.92 13.87
CA HIS A 165 -10.87 -4.28 12.56
C HIS A 165 -10.42 -5.69 12.14
N THR A 166 -9.14 -6.00 12.34
CA THR A 166 -8.57 -7.36 12.27
C THR A 166 -7.73 -7.65 13.52
N LYS A 167 -7.35 -8.92 13.73
CA LYS A 167 -6.50 -9.33 14.86
C LYS A 167 -5.01 -9.06 14.63
N ASP A 168 -4.64 -8.80 13.39
CA ASP A 168 -3.28 -8.59 12.89
C ASP A 168 -3.04 -7.13 12.46
N GLY A 169 -4.01 -6.25 12.72
CA GLY A 169 -3.91 -4.85 12.37
C GLY A 169 -2.77 -4.15 13.08
N ILE A 170 -1.99 -3.37 12.32
CA ILE A 170 -0.91 -2.52 12.82
C ILE A 170 -1.07 -1.08 12.37
N CYS A 171 -0.52 -0.16 13.17
CA CYS A 171 -0.25 1.21 12.78
C CYS A 171 1.24 1.46 12.72
N LEU A 172 1.66 2.46 11.98
CA LEU A 172 3.05 2.91 11.89
C LEU A 172 3.14 4.31 12.50
N LEU A 173 3.85 4.41 13.61
CA LEU A 173 4.09 5.67 14.31
C LEU A 173 5.36 6.32 13.79
N ASP A 174 5.21 7.48 13.14
CA ASP A 174 6.33 8.34 12.78
C ASP A 174 6.72 9.21 13.97
N ARG A 175 7.93 9.05 14.46
CA ARG A 175 8.45 9.78 15.63
C ARG A 175 9.23 11.04 15.25
N LYS A 176 9.03 11.55 14.04
CA LYS A 176 9.69 12.76 13.56
C LYS A 176 9.13 14.04 14.21
#